data_11f5402ddf19534f482c3765e83f584b
#
_entry.id   11f5402ddf19534f482c3765e83f584b
#
_cell.length_a   1.000
_cell.length_b   1.000
_cell.length_c   1.000
_cell.angle_alpha   90.00
_cell.angle_beta   90.00
_cell.angle_gamma   90.00
#
_symmetry.space_group_name_H-M   'P 1'
#
loop_
_entity.id
_entity.type
_entity.pdbx_description
1 polymer ?
#
loop_
_entity_poly.entity_id
_entity_poly.type
_entity_poly.pdbx_seq_one_letter_code
_entity_poly.pdbx_strand_id
1 'polypeptide(L)'
;MFSPTEAAPIKLDIADLHRDPRNQIRHGTNRAVVDRYATALRAGVELPPVRVAMIEGVPTLVDGWHRVAAHQAIGATSVPAVIVQATAREARWLAAEANLAHGLPLKPREVRDAFRAFIRARKHRTAASARQPSGRLSYRDIAKALGGLVTHQTVSNWMHKDFPDIALEYGGEVGTPAEAPSPDDPEAAFASAAHDAIRQAVAAARGVHDPDRRGAIIEAAEAALRELHEAAPWRPSEF
;
A
#
# COMPACT_ATOMS: atom_id res chain seq x y z
N MET A 1 12.21 -5.74 -12.00
CA MET A 1 12.37 -6.27 -10.65
C MET A 1 13.76 -5.83 -10.17
N PHE A 2 13.87 -4.62 -9.65
CA PHE A 2 15.10 -4.17 -9.01
C PHE A 2 14.99 -4.56 -7.53
N SER A 3 15.66 -5.63 -7.15
CA SER A 3 16.02 -5.82 -5.75
C SER A 3 17.10 -4.79 -5.45
N PRO A 4 16.85 -3.78 -4.61
CA PRO A 4 17.95 -3.04 -4.03
C PRO A 4 18.68 -4.08 -3.18
N THR A 5 19.96 -4.29 -3.42
CA THR A 5 20.86 -4.96 -2.47
C THR A 5 20.61 -4.25 -1.14
N GLU A 6 19.93 -4.91 -0.21
CA GLU A 6 19.69 -4.32 1.11
C GLU A 6 21.04 -4.12 1.74
N ALA A 7 21.43 -2.86 1.86
CA ALA A 7 22.65 -2.49 2.56
C ALA A 7 22.55 -3.01 3.99
N ALA A 8 23.67 -3.51 4.54
CA ALA A 8 23.69 -3.97 5.92
C ALA A 8 23.17 -2.86 6.87
N PRO A 9 22.36 -3.22 7.88
CA PRO A 9 21.84 -2.24 8.82
C PRO A 9 23.00 -1.53 9.54
N ILE A 10 22.88 -0.22 9.67
CA ILE A 10 23.81 0.60 10.47
C ILE A 10 23.10 1.14 11.71
N LYS A 11 23.84 1.51 12.74
CA LYS A 11 23.29 2.29 13.85
C LYS A 11 23.23 3.76 13.45
N LEU A 12 22.04 4.35 13.51
CA LEU A 12 21.80 5.77 13.23
C LEU A 12 21.28 6.46 14.48
N ASP A 13 21.85 7.63 14.79
CA ASP A 13 21.39 8.43 15.91
C ASP A 13 19.98 8.97 15.64
N ILE A 14 19.11 8.80 16.64
CA ILE A 14 17.72 9.24 16.53
C ILE A 14 17.62 10.78 16.45
N ALA A 15 18.59 11.47 17.00
CA ALA A 15 18.67 12.94 16.95
C ALA A 15 18.92 13.47 15.53
N ASP A 16 19.67 12.72 14.70
CA ASP A 16 19.98 13.10 13.32
C ASP A 16 18.85 12.72 12.35
N LEU A 17 17.89 11.91 12.81
CA LEU A 17 16.83 11.38 11.98
C LEU A 17 15.72 12.40 11.75
N HIS A 18 15.67 12.95 10.54
CA HIS A 18 14.57 13.83 10.13
C HIS A 18 13.27 13.07 10.00
N ARG A 19 12.19 13.59 10.60
CA ARG A 19 10.84 13.03 10.59
C ARG A 19 9.91 13.95 9.84
N ASP A 20 9.84 13.79 8.51
CA ASP A 20 8.89 14.54 7.68
C ASP A 20 7.49 13.92 7.80
N PRO A 21 6.48 14.62 8.35
CA PRO A 21 5.12 14.10 8.45
C PRO A 21 4.51 13.69 7.11
N ARG A 22 5.00 14.25 6.01
CA ARG A 22 4.54 13.91 4.65
C ARG A 22 4.94 12.49 4.22
N ASN A 23 5.92 11.88 4.88
CA ASN A 23 6.32 10.48 4.69
C ASN A 23 5.55 9.55 5.64
N GLN A 24 4.76 10.07 6.57
CA GLN A 24 3.92 9.27 7.45
C GLN A 24 2.56 9.03 6.78
N ILE A 25 2.43 7.93 6.05
CA ILE A 25 1.18 7.55 5.36
C ILE A 25 0.03 7.32 6.35
N ARG A 26 0.34 6.78 7.53
CA ARG A 26 -0.64 6.59 8.61
C ARG A 26 -0.70 7.82 9.49
N HIS A 27 -1.89 8.31 9.74
CA HIS A 27 -2.09 9.45 10.64
C HIS A 27 -1.79 9.06 12.10
N GLY A 28 -0.57 9.37 12.54
CA GLY A 28 -0.10 9.20 13.92
C GLY A 28 0.49 7.82 14.24
N THR A 29 1.09 7.74 15.42
CA THR A 29 1.60 6.51 16.02
C THR A 29 0.60 5.95 17.02
N ASN A 30 0.33 4.65 16.96
CA ASN A 30 -0.53 3.97 17.93
C ASN A 30 0.29 3.66 19.19
N ARG A 31 -0.11 4.22 20.34
CA ARG A 31 0.56 4.06 21.63
C ARG A 31 0.71 2.60 22.04
N ALA A 32 -0.34 1.79 21.88
CA ALA A 32 -0.30 0.38 22.24
C ALA A 32 0.74 -0.42 21.43
N VAL A 33 0.96 -0.05 20.16
CA VAL A 33 2.00 -0.65 19.33
C VAL A 33 3.39 -0.24 19.79
N VAL A 34 3.57 1.04 20.14
CA VAL A 34 4.84 1.55 20.70
C VAL A 34 5.18 0.84 22.01
N ASP A 35 4.22 0.73 22.92
CA ASP A 35 4.42 0.09 24.23
C ASP A 35 4.76 -1.42 24.08
N ARG A 36 4.11 -2.12 23.14
CA ARG A 36 4.41 -3.52 22.81
C ARG A 36 5.85 -3.66 22.28
N TYR A 37 6.27 -2.80 21.37
CA TYR A 37 7.64 -2.82 20.84
C TYR A 37 8.67 -2.44 21.89
N ALA A 38 8.39 -1.47 22.76
CA ALA A 38 9.26 -1.10 23.87
C ALA A 38 9.41 -2.26 24.87
N THR A 39 8.35 -3.01 25.15
CA THR A 39 8.40 -4.21 26.00
C THR A 39 9.25 -5.30 25.34
N ALA A 40 9.10 -5.55 24.06
CA ALA A 40 9.93 -6.52 23.33
C ALA A 40 11.41 -6.14 23.35
N LEU A 41 11.73 -4.86 23.13
CA LEU A 41 13.11 -4.35 23.20
C LEU A 41 13.72 -4.51 24.60
N ARG A 42 12.96 -4.24 25.68
CA ARG A 42 13.43 -4.48 27.07
C ARG A 42 13.68 -5.96 27.35
N ALA A 43 12.95 -6.85 26.69
CA ALA A 43 13.14 -8.30 26.77
C ALA A 43 14.32 -8.81 25.88
N GLY A 44 15.05 -7.92 25.21
CA GLY A 44 16.18 -8.28 24.35
C GLY A 44 15.78 -8.74 22.94
N VAL A 45 14.51 -8.57 22.55
CA VAL A 45 14.07 -8.90 21.19
C VAL A 45 14.53 -7.81 20.22
N GLU A 46 15.27 -8.19 19.19
CA GLU A 46 15.66 -7.28 18.12
C GLU A 46 14.47 -7.01 17.19
N LEU A 47 14.21 -5.72 16.94
CA LEU A 47 13.22 -5.31 15.94
C LEU A 47 13.89 -5.17 14.57
N PRO A 48 13.16 -5.39 13.46
CA PRO A 48 13.66 -5.13 12.13
C PRO A 48 14.16 -3.68 11.99
N PRO A 49 15.23 -3.41 11.20
CA PRO A 49 15.76 -2.07 11.04
C PRO A 49 14.72 -1.13 10.44
N VAL A 50 14.79 0.16 10.80
CA VAL A 50 13.97 1.19 10.18
C VAL A 50 14.49 1.51 8.78
N ARG A 51 13.64 1.99 7.88
CA ARG A 51 14.07 2.45 6.54
C ARG A 51 14.23 3.96 6.53
N VAL A 52 15.35 4.41 6.02
CA VAL A 52 15.74 5.81 5.98
C VAL A 52 16.14 6.17 4.56
N ALA A 53 15.59 7.26 4.03
CA ALA A 53 16.01 7.85 2.76
C ALA A 53 17.03 8.94 3.03
N MET A 54 18.18 8.89 2.36
CA MET A 54 19.13 9.99 2.32
C MET A 54 18.65 10.98 1.25
N ILE A 55 18.13 12.13 1.67
CA ILE A 55 17.59 13.17 0.80
C ILE A 55 18.51 14.39 0.94
N GLU A 56 19.26 14.71 -0.11
CA GLU A 56 20.19 15.86 -0.10
C GLU A 56 21.12 15.87 1.12
N GLY A 57 21.59 14.70 1.52
CA GLY A 57 22.45 14.51 2.69
C GLY A 57 21.73 14.43 4.04
N VAL A 58 20.40 14.56 4.07
CA VAL A 58 19.60 14.51 5.30
C VAL A 58 18.95 13.11 5.45
N PRO A 59 19.28 12.37 6.53
CA PRO A 59 18.66 11.07 6.79
C PRO A 59 17.19 11.26 7.22
N THR A 60 16.27 10.84 6.37
CA THR A 60 14.83 11.06 6.53
C THR A 60 14.10 9.74 6.71
N LEU A 61 13.31 9.62 7.78
CA LEU A 61 12.53 8.40 8.08
C LEU A 61 11.45 8.16 7.02
N VAL A 62 11.44 6.95 6.45
CA VAL A 62 10.40 6.51 5.51
C VAL A 62 9.55 5.37 6.06
N ASP A 63 10.12 4.47 6.87
CA ASP A 63 9.36 3.43 7.57
C ASP A 63 9.94 3.12 8.94
N GLY A 64 9.05 2.75 9.87
CA GLY A 64 9.43 2.36 11.23
C GLY A 64 9.14 3.41 12.30
N TRP A 65 8.19 4.30 12.10
CA TRP A 65 7.77 5.33 13.07
C TRP A 65 7.51 4.77 14.48
N HIS A 66 6.79 3.66 14.59
CA HIS A 66 6.54 3.01 15.88
C HIS A 66 7.82 2.42 16.48
N ARG A 67 8.75 1.89 15.65
CA ARG A 67 10.02 1.34 16.10
C ARG A 67 10.92 2.42 16.66
N VAL A 68 11.04 3.56 15.96
CA VAL A 68 11.77 4.73 16.47
C VAL A 68 11.20 5.22 17.79
N ALA A 69 9.87 5.37 17.87
CA ALA A 69 9.20 5.77 19.12
C ALA A 69 9.42 4.78 20.25
N ALA A 70 9.46 3.47 19.96
CA ALA A 70 9.75 2.44 20.96
C ALA A 70 11.19 2.49 21.46
N HIS A 71 12.17 2.69 20.57
CA HIS A 71 13.58 2.90 20.98
C HIS A 71 13.72 4.13 21.88
N GLN A 72 13.04 5.24 21.55
CA GLN A 72 13.03 6.43 22.41
C GLN A 72 12.38 6.15 23.78
N ALA A 73 11.30 5.38 23.81
CA ALA A 73 10.60 5.04 25.04
C ALA A 73 11.42 4.19 26.02
N ILE A 74 12.46 3.50 25.53
CA ILE A 74 13.41 2.75 26.38
C ILE A 74 14.71 3.53 26.64
N GLY A 75 14.80 4.80 26.21
CA GLY A 75 15.99 5.65 26.40
C GLY A 75 17.13 5.39 25.42
N ALA A 76 16.89 4.65 24.32
CA ALA A 76 17.92 4.46 23.31
C ALA A 76 18.17 5.74 22.51
N THR A 77 19.44 6.04 22.25
CA THR A 77 19.87 7.21 21.45
C THR A 77 20.01 6.87 19.97
N SER A 78 20.10 5.60 19.60
CA SER A 78 20.26 5.13 18.22
C SER A 78 19.29 4.02 17.88
N VAL A 79 19.09 3.80 16.58
CA VAL A 79 18.21 2.77 16.03
C VAL A 79 18.90 2.07 14.87
N PRO A 80 18.72 0.73 14.69
CA PRO A 80 19.17 0.03 13.50
C PRO A 80 18.42 0.57 12.26
N ALA A 81 19.15 0.97 11.23
CA ALA A 81 18.59 1.60 10.04
C ALA A 81 19.20 1.03 8.75
N VAL A 82 18.37 0.84 7.73
CA VAL A 82 18.80 0.64 6.34
C VAL A 82 18.64 1.94 5.58
N ILE A 83 19.72 2.43 4.99
CA ILE A 83 19.74 3.70 4.26
C ILE A 83 19.65 3.44 2.76
N VAL A 84 18.76 4.19 2.10
CA VAL A 84 18.66 4.24 0.64
C VAL A 84 18.82 5.66 0.14
N GLN A 85 19.48 5.85 -0.99
CA GLN A 85 19.53 7.16 -1.65
C GLN A 85 18.18 7.40 -2.36
N ALA A 86 17.56 8.53 -2.12
CA ALA A 86 16.28 8.86 -2.74
C ALA A 86 16.02 10.36 -2.78
N THR A 87 15.26 10.80 -3.75
CA THR A 87 14.66 12.13 -3.75
C THR A 87 13.47 12.21 -2.79
N ALA A 88 13.05 13.41 -2.41
CA ALA A 88 11.86 13.58 -1.56
C ALA A 88 10.58 12.96 -2.15
N ARG A 89 10.46 12.87 -3.47
CA ARG A 89 9.31 12.22 -4.14
C ARG A 89 9.38 10.70 -4.01
N GLU A 90 10.57 10.14 -4.21
CA GLU A 90 10.80 8.70 -4.04
C GLU A 90 10.66 8.26 -2.58
N ALA A 91 11.12 9.06 -1.62
CA ALA A 91 10.96 8.78 -0.19
C ALA A 91 9.48 8.63 0.20
N ARG A 92 8.59 9.46 -0.34
CA ARG A 92 7.15 9.34 -0.12
C ARG A 92 6.58 8.04 -0.71
N TRP A 93 7.07 7.63 -1.88
CA TRP A 93 6.67 6.35 -2.44
C TRP A 93 7.20 5.18 -1.60
N LEU A 94 8.47 5.20 -1.19
CA LEU A 94 9.04 4.17 -0.32
C LEU A 94 8.25 4.00 0.99
N ALA A 95 7.79 5.12 1.57
CA ALA A 95 6.93 5.10 2.75
C ALA A 95 5.55 4.48 2.46
N ALA A 96 4.96 4.78 1.30
CA ALA A 96 3.70 4.19 0.87
C ALA A 96 3.84 2.68 0.58
N GLU A 97 4.87 2.30 -0.16
CA GLU A 97 5.19 0.92 -0.53
C GLU A 97 5.37 0.03 0.69
N ALA A 98 6.12 0.50 1.72
CA ALA A 98 6.30 -0.23 2.97
C ALA A 98 4.96 -0.49 3.69
N ASN A 99 4.03 0.46 3.64
CA ASN A 99 2.70 0.30 4.23
C ASN A 99 1.74 -0.56 3.39
N LEU A 100 1.94 -0.63 2.07
CA LEU A 100 1.19 -1.53 1.18
C LEU A 100 1.62 -3.00 1.37
N ALA A 101 2.92 -3.24 1.60
CA ALA A 101 3.48 -4.58 1.73
C ALA A 101 3.20 -5.21 3.10
N HIS A 102 3.16 -4.41 4.18
CA HIS A 102 3.13 -4.89 5.55
C HIS A 102 2.22 -4.05 6.44
N GLY A 103 1.46 -4.71 7.32
CA GLY A 103 0.76 -4.09 8.42
C GLY A 103 -0.78 -4.07 8.29
N LEU A 104 -1.42 -3.22 9.10
CA LEU A 104 -2.87 -3.03 9.10
C LEU A 104 -3.34 -2.51 7.72
N PRO A 105 -4.54 -2.90 7.25
CA PRO A 105 -5.11 -2.39 6.01
C PRO A 105 -5.11 -0.87 5.97
N LEU A 106 -4.72 -0.30 4.82
CA LEU A 106 -4.79 1.14 4.60
C LEU A 106 -6.25 1.58 4.41
N LYS A 107 -6.59 2.73 4.95
CA LYS A 107 -7.90 3.37 4.69
C LYS A 107 -7.97 3.83 3.22
N PRO A 108 -9.17 3.96 2.62
CA PRO A 108 -9.32 4.38 1.23
C PRO A 108 -8.58 5.69 0.89
N ARG A 109 -8.55 6.65 1.82
CA ARG A 109 -7.80 7.90 1.66
C ARG A 109 -6.29 7.66 1.61
N GLU A 110 -5.77 6.79 2.48
CA GLU A 110 -4.35 6.45 2.53
C GLU A 110 -3.89 5.71 1.26
N VAL A 111 -4.75 4.84 0.69
CA VAL A 111 -4.49 4.19 -0.60
C VAL A 111 -4.43 5.22 -1.74
N ARG A 112 -5.30 6.24 -1.72
CA ARG A 112 -5.25 7.32 -2.71
C ARG A 112 -4.00 8.19 -2.56
N ASP A 113 -3.55 8.43 -1.33
CA ASP A 113 -2.29 9.14 -1.09
C ASP A 113 -1.08 8.31 -1.54
N ALA A 114 -1.10 6.98 -1.37
CA ALA A 114 -0.12 6.07 -1.94
C ALA A 114 -0.12 6.10 -3.48
N PHE A 115 -1.29 6.13 -4.12
CA PHE A 115 -1.41 6.33 -5.57
C PHE A 115 -0.76 7.64 -6.02
N ARG A 116 -1.03 8.75 -5.33
CA ARG A 116 -0.42 10.04 -5.65
C ARG A 116 1.11 10.02 -5.50
N ALA A 117 1.61 9.36 -4.46
CA ALA A 117 3.05 9.16 -4.26
C ALA A 117 3.67 8.35 -5.41
N PHE A 118 3.00 7.26 -5.83
CA PHE A 118 3.41 6.41 -6.95
C PHE A 118 3.56 7.20 -8.26
N ILE A 119 2.57 8.00 -8.61
CA ILE A 119 2.58 8.81 -9.84
C ILE A 119 3.65 9.91 -9.76
N ARG A 120 3.75 10.63 -8.63
CA ARG A 120 4.75 11.70 -8.44
C ARG A 120 6.18 11.18 -8.45
N ALA A 121 6.42 9.97 -7.94
CA ALA A 121 7.71 9.27 -8.04
C ALA A 121 7.97 8.66 -9.42
N ARG A 122 7.10 8.89 -10.41
CA ARG A 122 7.18 8.36 -11.79
C ARG A 122 7.25 6.83 -11.87
N LYS A 123 6.78 6.12 -10.86
CA LYS A 123 6.78 4.65 -10.84
C LYS A 123 5.82 4.02 -11.88
N HIS A 124 4.90 4.80 -12.43
CA HIS A 124 4.08 4.43 -13.59
C HIS A 124 4.84 4.40 -14.91
N ARG A 125 6.08 4.94 -14.95
CA ARG A 125 6.96 4.91 -16.13
C ARG A 125 7.83 3.65 -16.10
N THR A 126 7.99 3.03 -17.26
CA THR A 126 8.86 1.87 -17.45
C THR A 126 9.70 2.07 -18.71
N ALA A 127 10.73 1.25 -18.91
CA ALA A 127 11.36 1.18 -20.21
C ALA A 127 10.34 0.65 -21.24
N ALA A 128 10.33 1.22 -22.44
CA ALA A 128 9.51 0.70 -23.53
C ALA A 128 9.92 -0.75 -23.85
N SER A 129 8.94 -1.62 -24.01
CA SER A 129 9.15 -3.04 -24.31
C SER A 129 8.06 -3.55 -25.26
N ALA A 130 8.23 -4.75 -25.81
CA ALA A 130 7.23 -5.37 -26.68
C ALA A 130 5.86 -5.52 -25.98
N ARG A 131 5.84 -5.68 -24.63
CA ARG A 131 4.60 -5.77 -23.83
C ARG A 131 4.05 -4.41 -23.40
N GLN A 132 4.90 -3.38 -23.37
CA GLN A 132 4.56 -2.01 -22.95
C GLN A 132 5.23 -1.00 -23.90
N PRO A 133 4.78 -0.90 -25.15
CA PRO A 133 5.39 -0.01 -26.16
C PRO A 133 5.33 1.47 -25.74
N SER A 134 4.31 1.84 -24.96
CA SER A 134 4.12 3.20 -24.45
C SER A 134 5.14 3.62 -23.38
N GLY A 135 5.94 2.68 -22.83
CA GLY A 135 6.82 2.93 -21.70
C GLY A 135 6.08 3.33 -20.42
N ARG A 136 4.83 2.85 -20.26
CA ARG A 136 3.96 3.15 -19.11
C ARG A 136 3.24 1.90 -18.62
N LEU A 137 3.05 1.81 -17.32
CA LEU A 137 2.22 0.77 -16.71
C LEU A 137 0.74 1.01 -17.07
N SER A 138 0.00 -0.05 -17.35
CA SER A 138 -1.46 0.04 -17.48
C SER A 138 -2.11 0.40 -16.13
N TYR A 139 -3.35 0.88 -16.15
CA TYR A 139 -4.12 1.12 -14.91
C TYR A 139 -4.29 -0.16 -14.08
N ARG A 140 -4.33 -1.35 -14.72
CA ARG A 140 -4.34 -2.65 -14.03
C ARG A 140 -3.01 -2.93 -13.31
N ASP A 141 -1.89 -2.64 -13.94
CA ASP A 141 -0.57 -2.81 -13.33
C ASP A 141 -0.35 -1.83 -12.19
N ILE A 142 -0.84 -0.59 -12.33
CA ILE A 142 -0.82 0.40 -11.24
C ILE A 142 -1.69 -0.09 -10.06
N ALA A 143 -2.90 -0.59 -10.32
CA ALA A 143 -3.75 -1.17 -9.26
C ALA A 143 -3.06 -2.33 -8.55
N LYS A 144 -2.37 -3.21 -9.29
CA LYS A 144 -1.57 -4.30 -8.74
C LYS A 144 -0.38 -3.79 -7.91
N ALA A 145 0.31 -2.76 -8.37
CA ALA A 145 1.40 -2.11 -7.62
C ALA A 145 0.92 -1.47 -6.31
N LEU A 146 -0.35 -1.06 -6.26
CA LEU A 146 -1.02 -0.59 -5.04
C LEU A 146 -1.56 -1.74 -4.17
N GLY A 147 -1.04 -2.95 -4.33
CA GLY A 147 -1.40 -4.12 -3.54
C GLY A 147 -2.75 -4.73 -3.89
N GLY A 148 -3.36 -4.35 -5.02
CA GLY A 148 -4.70 -4.81 -5.43
C GLY A 148 -5.82 -4.27 -4.54
N LEU A 149 -5.55 -3.22 -3.75
CA LEU A 149 -6.52 -2.60 -2.84
C LEU A 149 -7.59 -1.78 -3.56
N VAL A 150 -7.39 -1.52 -4.85
CA VAL A 150 -8.30 -0.75 -5.70
C VAL A 150 -8.38 -1.37 -7.10
N THR A 151 -9.49 -1.11 -7.80
CA THR A 151 -9.65 -1.54 -9.19
C THR A 151 -8.91 -0.64 -10.17
N HIS A 152 -8.67 -1.13 -11.38
CA HIS A 152 -8.12 -0.31 -12.46
C HIS A 152 -9.04 0.87 -12.82
N GLN A 153 -10.36 0.69 -12.68
CA GLN A 153 -11.33 1.76 -12.87
C GLN A 153 -11.14 2.89 -11.85
N THR A 154 -10.94 2.53 -10.57
CA THR A 154 -10.64 3.50 -9.51
C THR A 154 -9.34 4.24 -9.81
N VAL A 155 -8.30 3.53 -10.29
CA VAL A 155 -7.03 4.14 -10.70
C VAL A 155 -7.23 5.11 -11.86
N SER A 156 -8.02 4.73 -12.88
CA SER A 156 -8.38 5.61 -14.01
C SER A 156 -9.06 6.87 -13.53
N ASN A 157 -10.11 6.75 -12.70
CA ASN A 157 -10.83 7.89 -12.14
C ASN A 157 -9.91 8.81 -11.32
N TRP A 158 -9.01 8.24 -10.53
CA TRP A 158 -8.03 9.03 -9.77
C TRP A 158 -7.00 9.70 -10.68
N MET A 159 -6.57 9.02 -11.76
CA MET A 159 -5.63 9.60 -12.72
C MET A 159 -6.23 10.85 -13.37
N HIS A 160 -7.46 10.76 -13.88
CA HIS A 160 -8.15 11.91 -14.49
C HIS A 160 -8.39 13.05 -13.50
N LYS A 161 -8.69 12.72 -12.23
CA LYS A 161 -8.96 13.74 -11.21
C LYS A 161 -7.71 14.40 -10.65
N ASP A 162 -6.66 13.62 -10.37
CA ASP A 162 -5.46 14.09 -9.64
C ASP A 162 -4.30 14.44 -10.58
N PHE A 163 -4.28 13.89 -11.80
CA PHE A 163 -3.20 14.03 -12.80
C PHE A 163 -3.76 14.08 -14.22
N PRO A 164 -4.60 15.07 -14.58
CA PRO A 164 -5.26 15.13 -15.88
C PRO A 164 -4.27 15.14 -17.05
N ASP A 165 -3.15 15.85 -16.92
CA ASP A 165 -2.12 15.91 -17.96
C ASP A 165 -1.50 14.53 -18.24
N ILE A 166 -1.29 13.74 -17.17
CA ILE A 166 -0.77 12.38 -17.30
C ILE A 166 -1.86 11.46 -17.88
N ALA A 167 -3.13 11.66 -17.50
CA ALA A 167 -4.24 10.87 -18.02
C ALA A 167 -4.36 10.99 -19.54
N LEU A 168 -4.14 12.18 -20.11
CA LEU A 168 -4.12 12.40 -21.58
C LEU A 168 -3.09 11.53 -22.30
N GLU A 169 -1.95 11.26 -21.67
CA GLU A 169 -0.92 10.39 -22.25
C GLU A 169 -1.39 8.92 -22.34
N TYR A 170 -2.43 8.51 -21.63
CA TYR A 170 -2.98 7.15 -21.68
C TYR A 170 -4.00 6.94 -22.81
N GLY A 171 -4.15 7.94 -23.71
CA GLY A 171 -5.01 7.84 -24.90
C GLY A 171 -6.48 8.03 -24.60
N GLY A 172 -6.79 8.62 -23.45
CA GLY A 172 -8.14 9.09 -23.18
C GLY A 172 -8.35 10.46 -23.81
N GLU A 173 -9.24 10.57 -24.78
CA GLU A 173 -10.15 11.74 -24.71
C GLU A 173 -10.48 11.92 -23.22
N VAL A 174 -10.72 13.17 -22.76
CA VAL A 174 -11.35 13.40 -21.46
C VAL A 174 -12.68 12.66 -21.51
N GLY A 175 -12.55 11.33 -21.44
CA GLY A 175 -13.68 10.42 -21.43
C GLY A 175 -14.45 10.82 -20.19
N THR A 176 -15.68 11.19 -20.40
CA THR A 176 -16.73 11.11 -19.39
C THR A 176 -16.31 10.04 -18.40
N PRO A 177 -16.22 10.33 -17.08
CA PRO A 177 -15.93 9.31 -16.06
C PRO A 177 -16.72 8.10 -16.49
N ALA A 178 -16.02 6.95 -16.71
CA ALA A 178 -16.76 5.73 -17.04
C ALA A 178 -17.91 5.69 -16.05
N GLU A 179 -19.11 5.74 -16.57
CA GLU A 179 -20.31 6.01 -15.82
C GLU A 179 -20.21 5.31 -14.49
N ALA A 180 -20.22 6.10 -13.40
CA ALA A 180 -20.58 5.52 -12.11
C ALA A 180 -21.78 4.64 -12.43
N PRO A 181 -21.83 3.37 -11.96
CA PRO A 181 -22.91 2.45 -12.28
C PRO A 181 -24.20 3.28 -12.27
N SER A 182 -24.89 3.27 -13.39
CA SER A 182 -26.04 4.15 -13.58
C SER A 182 -26.86 4.11 -12.29
N PRO A 183 -27.31 5.24 -11.73
CA PRO A 183 -28.21 5.17 -10.58
C PRO A 183 -29.39 4.24 -10.80
N ASP A 184 -29.64 3.89 -12.08
CA ASP A 184 -30.69 3.03 -12.54
C ASP A 184 -30.28 1.54 -12.69
N ASP A 185 -29.01 1.18 -12.39
CA ASP A 185 -28.56 -0.22 -12.34
C ASP A 185 -28.16 -0.62 -10.91
N PRO A 186 -29.14 -1.05 -10.10
CA PRO A 186 -28.90 -1.51 -8.74
C PRO A 186 -28.03 -2.77 -8.69
N GLU A 187 -28.07 -3.61 -9.73
CA GLU A 187 -27.30 -4.86 -9.79
C GLU A 187 -25.81 -4.57 -9.93
N ALA A 188 -25.40 -3.61 -10.76
CA ALA A 188 -24.02 -3.17 -10.86
C ALA A 188 -23.49 -2.55 -9.55
N ALA A 189 -24.34 -1.84 -8.82
CA ALA A 189 -24.02 -1.30 -7.51
C ALA A 189 -23.80 -2.42 -6.47
N PHE A 190 -24.66 -3.43 -6.44
CA PHE A 190 -24.52 -4.60 -5.57
C PHE A 190 -23.29 -5.43 -5.92
N ALA A 191 -23.03 -5.68 -7.21
CA ALA A 191 -21.82 -6.38 -7.65
C ALA A 191 -20.54 -5.66 -7.25
N SER A 192 -20.50 -4.32 -7.38
CA SER A 192 -19.37 -3.51 -6.95
C SER A 192 -19.16 -3.58 -5.43
N ALA A 193 -20.24 -3.48 -4.65
CA ALA A 193 -20.20 -3.59 -3.20
C ALA A 193 -19.72 -4.98 -2.73
N ALA A 194 -20.19 -6.05 -3.38
CA ALA A 194 -19.76 -7.41 -3.09
C ALA A 194 -18.27 -7.62 -3.37
N HIS A 195 -17.77 -7.14 -4.52
CA HIS A 195 -16.35 -7.18 -4.82
C HIS A 195 -15.49 -6.40 -3.82
N ASP A 196 -15.98 -5.26 -3.34
CA ASP A 196 -15.28 -4.46 -2.34
C ASP A 196 -15.23 -5.19 -0.99
N ALA A 197 -16.32 -5.81 -0.58
CA ALA A 197 -16.40 -6.60 0.65
C ALA A 197 -15.45 -7.80 0.63
N ILE A 198 -15.39 -8.55 -0.47
CA ILE A 198 -14.46 -9.67 -0.66
C ILE A 198 -13.01 -9.18 -0.56
N ARG A 199 -12.66 -8.06 -1.21
CA ARG A 199 -11.31 -7.49 -1.12
C ARG A 199 -10.95 -7.07 0.30
N GLN A 200 -11.89 -6.46 1.02
CA GLN A 200 -11.69 -6.06 2.41
C GLN A 200 -11.49 -7.27 3.32
N ALA A 201 -12.28 -8.33 3.14
CA ALA A 201 -12.14 -9.58 3.89
C ALA A 201 -10.76 -10.23 3.68
N VAL A 202 -10.31 -10.34 2.42
CA VAL A 202 -8.98 -10.87 2.09
C VAL A 202 -7.86 -10.00 2.67
N ALA A 203 -8.00 -8.67 2.63
CA ALA A 203 -7.02 -7.76 3.19
C ALA A 203 -6.95 -7.87 4.73
N ALA A 204 -8.08 -8.02 5.40
CA ALA A 204 -8.16 -8.24 6.85
C ALA A 204 -7.55 -9.59 7.25
N ALA A 205 -7.84 -10.66 6.50
CA ALA A 205 -7.31 -11.99 6.76
C ALA A 205 -5.78 -12.06 6.66
N ARG A 206 -5.13 -11.22 5.86
CA ARG A 206 -3.66 -11.13 5.80
C ARG A 206 -3.01 -10.71 7.12
N GLY A 207 -3.74 -9.99 7.99
CA GLY A 207 -3.27 -9.58 9.32
C GLY A 207 -3.46 -10.65 10.41
N VAL A 208 -4.08 -11.79 10.10
CA VAL A 208 -4.29 -12.89 11.05
C VAL A 208 -3.16 -13.89 10.91
N HIS A 209 -2.32 -13.98 11.95
CA HIS A 209 -1.17 -14.88 11.99
C HIS A 209 -1.43 -16.16 12.77
N ASP A 210 -2.46 -16.18 13.60
CA ASP A 210 -2.88 -17.36 14.34
C ASP A 210 -3.48 -18.41 13.41
N PRO A 211 -2.97 -19.66 13.37
CA PRO A 211 -3.39 -20.68 12.43
C PRO A 211 -4.86 -21.09 12.57
N ASP A 212 -5.34 -21.21 13.82
CA ASP A 212 -6.72 -21.66 14.09
C ASP A 212 -7.73 -20.60 13.65
N ARG A 213 -7.45 -19.33 13.97
CA ARG A 213 -8.27 -18.20 13.51
C ARG A 213 -8.23 -18.05 11.99
N ARG A 214 -7.09 -18.32 11.36
CA ARG A 214 -6.97 -18.28 9.90
C ARG A 214 -7.75 -19.41 9.25
N GLY A 215 -7.73 -20.62 9.84
CA GLY A 215 -8.55 -21.76 9.42
C GLY A 215 -10.03 -21.42 9.47
N ALA A 216 -10.52 -20.88 10.59
CA ALA A 216 -11.91 -20.48 10.74
C ALA A 216 -12.37 -19.42 9.72
N ILE A 217 -11.49 -18.49 9.32
CA ILE A 217 -11.79 -17.50 8.28
C ILE A 217 -11.90 -18.18 6.90
N ILE A 218 -11.04 -19.14 6.61
CA ILE A 218 -11.08 -19.89 5.35
C ILE A 218 -12.37 -20.70 5.25
N GLU A 219 -12.73 -21.42 6.31
CA GLU A 219 -13.99 -22.21 6.37
C GLU A 219 -15.22 -21.30 6.17
N ALA A 220 -15.25 -20.13 6.81
CA ALA A 220 -16.33 -19.16 6.64
C ALA A 220 -16.42 -18.62 5.20
N ALA A 221 -15.26 -18.36 4.55
CA ALA A 221 -15.22 -17.91 3.17
C ALA A 221 -15.70 -19.00 2.19
N GLU A 222 -15.33 -20.24 2.41
CA GLU A 222 -15.79 -21.39 1.62
C GLU A 222 -17.30 -21.64 1.80
N ALA A 223 -17.83 -21.45 3.00
CA ALA A 223 -19.26 -21.55 3.26
C ALA A 223 -20.04 -20.46 2.52
N ALA A 224 -19.57 -19.21 2.60
CA ALA A 224 -20.18 -18.10 1.87
C ALA A 224 -20.13 -18.30 0.34
N LEU A 225 -19.05 -18.88 -0.18
CA LEU A 225 -18.93 -19.19 -1.61
C LEU A 225 -19.93 -20.28 -2.03
N ARG A 226 -20.15 -21.31 -1.21
CA ARG A 226 -21.18 -22.33 -1.47
C ARG A 226 -22.57 -21.71 -1.49
N GLU A 227 -22.89 -20.85 -0.52
CA GLU A 227 -24.17 -20.14 -0.46
C GLU A 227 -24.41 -19.29 -1.72
N LEU A 228 -23.38 -18.59 -2.22
CA LEU A 228 -23.48 -17.82 -3.47
C LEU A 228 -23.77 -18.72 -4.68
N HIS A 229 -23.15 -19.89 -4.77
CA HIS A 229 -23.39 -20.85 -5.86
C HIS A 229 -24.80 -21.44 -5.82
N GLU A 230 -25.36 -21.66 -4.64
CA GLU A 230 -26.70 -22.19 -4.45
C GLU A 230 -27.77 -21.14 -4.75
N ALA A 231 -27.53 -19.88 -4.32
CA ALA A 231 -28.50 -18.79 -4.47
C ALA A 231 -28.65 -18.32 -5.94
N ALA A 232 -27.56 -18.36 -6.72
CA ALA A 232 -27.55 -17.94 -8.12
C ALA A 232 -26.55 -18.79 -8.90
N PRO A 233 -26.94 -19.96 -9.43
CA PRO A 233 -26.05 -20.83 -10.20
C PRO A 233 -25.55 -20.11 -11.45
N TRP A 234 -24.26 -19.77 -11.44
CA TRP A 234 -23.58 -19.17 -12.58
C TRP A 234 -23.47 -20.16 -13.73
N ARG A 235 -23.89 -19.75 -14.91
CA ARG A 235 -23.69 -20.51 -16.17
C ARG A 235 -22.65 -19.78 -17.00
N PRO A 236 -21.56 -20.45 -17.48
CA PRO A 236 -20.66 -19.83 -18.43
C PRO A 236 -21.45 -19.42 -19.66
N SER A 237 -21.26 -18.17 -20.12
CA SER A 237 -21.74 -17.78 -21.43
C SER A 237 -20.99 -18.60 -22.48
N GLU A 238 -21.72 -19.35 -23.28
CA GLU A 238 -21.16 -19.99 -24.46
C GLU A 238 -20.72 -18.90 -25.45
N PHE A 239 -19.40 -18.74 -25.60
CA PHE A 239 -18.77 -18.02 -26.71
C PHE A 239 -17.81 -18.97 -27.42
#